data_f976565c2666f25e17cbc201889a6bd0
#
_entry.id   f976565c2666f25e17cbc201889a6bd0
#
_cell.length_a   1.000
_cell.length_b   1.000
_cell.length_c   1.000
_cell.angle_alpha   90.00
_cell.angle_beta   90.00
_cell.angle_gamma   90.00
#
_symmetry.space_group_name_H-M   'P 1'
#
loop_
_entity.id
_entity.type
_entity.pdbx_description
1 polymer ?
#
loop_
_entity_poly.entity_id
_entity_poly.type
_entity_poly.pdbx_seq_one_letter_code
_entity_poly.pdbx_strand_id
1 'polypeptide(L)'
;SVDPVTVFLPPGITGTDNLHPMKGPMMTQSLRGIIGNEPLHWRGDRAGIESFNGAFVSLLGGPRQLTVNEMADFKSFVQSLKYPPNPNETQSRPPNEFNGGFGFFSIEKLDGGTINCSQCHLVTNFQVGTDNKITPSLALQEPQSVKVPQLRGLYQKLGLHRTATSPQITGFGLTHDGTFDTLFNFMKAPQFLFQVDPATADSWRQAMEDMLLRLDTGTPPAIGLMVTVDATNRSSGTVLSRINLLMSQAQQNNCDLVVHGLYGGTPRSFLFSGTTFLPDSLLEPPASL
;
A
#
# COMPACT_ATOMS: atom_id res chain seq x y z
N SER A 1 25.26 -22.13 -8.46
CA SER A 1 24.04 -22.80 -8.95
C SER A 1 22.85 -21.97 -8.49
N VAL A 2 22.08 -21.47 -9.43
CA VAL A 2 20.82 -20.79 -9.15
C VAL A 2 19.78 -21.90 -8.99
N ASP A 3 19.16 -21.98 -7.81
CA ASP A 3 18.09 -22.94 -7.59
C ASP A 3 16.95 -22.66 -8.58
N PRO A 4 16.47 -23.69 -9.30
CA PRO A 4 15.33 -23.52 -10.17
C PRO A 4 14.10 -23.17 -9.34
N VAL A 5 13.58 -21.97 -9.53
CA VAL A 5 12.30 -21.59 -8.94
C VAL A 5 11.21 -22.30 -9.72
N THR A 6 10.44 -23.15 -9.05
CA THR A 6 9.26 -23.75 -9.65
C THR A 6 8.22 -22.65 -9.88
N VAL A 7 8.09 -22.22 -11.11
CA VAL A 7 7.14 -21.16 -11.49
C VAL A 7 5.79 -21.80 -11.74
N PHE A 8 4.76 -21.36 -11.03
CA PHE A 8 3.38 -21.68 -11.39
C PHE A 8 3.02 -20.86 -12.62
N LEU A 9 2.98 -21.55 -13.76
CA LEU A 9 2.63 -20.94 -15.04
C LEU A 9 1.10 -20.84 -15.18
N PRO A 10 0.59 -19.80 -15.86
CA PRO A 10 -0.78 -19.78 -16.32
C PRO A 10 -1.11 -21.06 -17.13
N PRO A 11 -2.37 -21.50 -17.17
CA PRO A 11 -2.74 -22.67 -17.96
C PRO A 11 -2.26 -22.56 -19.41
N GLY A 12 -1.44 -23.50 -19.85
CA GLY A 12 -0.92 -23.56 -21.24
C GLY A 12 0.55 -23.13 -21.41
N ILE A 13 1.22 -22.63 -20.38
CA ILE A 13 2.65 -22.33 -20.43
C ILE A 13 3.40 -23.35 -19.57
N THR A 14 4.34 -24.08 -20.18
CA THR A 14 5.21 -25.05 -19.49
C THR A 14 6.67 -24.61 -19.61
N GLY A 15 7.39 -24.58 -18.49
CA GLY A 15 8.84 -24.30 -18.48
C GLY A 15 9.39 -24.03 -17.10
N THR A 16 10.68 -24.22 -16.94
CA THR A 16 11.46 -23.74 -15.81
C THR A 16 12.09 -22.40 -16.23
N ASP A 17 11.78 -21.34 -15.52
CA ASP A 17 12.36 -20.03 -15.76
C ASP A 17 13.62 -19.89 -14.90
N ASN A 18 14.78 -19.83 -15.54
CA ASN A 18 16.04 -19.57 -14.84
C ASN A 18 16.13 -18.08 -14.56
N LEU A 19 16.33 -17.71 -13.31
CA LEU A 19 16.54 -16.32 -12.92
C LEU A 19 17.77 -15.78 -13.66
N HIS A 20 17.59 -14.70 -14.42
CA HIS A 20 18.67 -14.08 -15.15
C HIS A 20 19.79 -13.65 -14.18
N PRO A 21 21.07 -13.98 -14.44
CA PRO A 21 22.16 -13.65 -13.52
C PRO A 21 22.36 -12.15 -13.35
N MET A 22 22.10 -11.37 -14.40
CA MET A 22 22.12 -9.90 -14.39
C MET A 22 20.70 -9.40 -14.13
N LYS A 23 20.34 -9.20 -12.87
CA LYS A 23 18.99 -8.77 -12.51
C LYS A 23 18.68 -7.29 -12.79
N GLY A 24 19.67 -6.49 -13.22
CA GLY A 24 19.49 -5.07 -13.47
C GLY A 24 19.19 -4.24 -12.21
N PRO A 25 18.81 -2.97 -12.40
CA PRO A 25 18.35 -2.12 -11.30
C PRO A 25 17.03 -2.64 -10.72
N MET A 26 16.92 -2.58 -9.40
CA MET A 26 15.71 -2.98 -8.68
C MET A 26 15.35 -1.92 -7.66
N MET A 27 14.12 -1.45 -7.71
CA MET A 27 13.57 -0.51 -6.76
C MET A 27 13.48 -1.13 -5.37
N THR A 28 13.78 -0.34 -4.35
CA THR A 28 13.62 -0.76 -2.96
C THR A 28 12.14 -0.99 -2.65
N GLN A 29 11.82 -2.16 -2.13
CA GLN A 29 10.47 -2.50 -1.71
C GLN A 29 10.22 -2.05 -0.26
N SER A 30 8.96 -1.72 0.03
CA SER A 30 8.52 -1.45 1.39
C SER A 30 8.54 -2.75 2.21
N LEU A 31 8.94 -2.64 3.48
CA LEU A 31 8.79 -3.74 4.44
C LEU A 31 7.34 -3.88 4.97
N ARG A 32 6.47 -2.92 4.66
CA ARG A 32 5.06 -2.96 5.09
C ARG A 32 4.30 -4.06 4.37
N GLY A 33 3.57 -4.87 5.13
CA GLY A 33 2.71 -5.91 4.57
C GLY A 33 3.43 -7.03 3.83
N ILE A 34 4.72 -7.26 4.06
CA ILE A 34 5.46 -8.34 3.40
C ILE A 34 5.29 -9.68 4.12
N ILE A 35 5.10 -9.69 5.44
CA ILE A 35 4.86 -10.91 6.19
C ILE A 35 3.45 -11.42 5.88
N GLY A 36 3.37 -12.70 5.50
CA GLY A 36 2.14 -13.34 4.98
C GLY A 36 1.96 -13.19 3.46
N ASN A 37 2.91 -12.53 2.78
CA ASN A 37 2.93 -12.37 1.32
C ASN A 37 4.26 -12.86 0.73
N GLU A 38 4.75 -13.98 1.24
CA GLU A 38 5.92 -14.66 0.70
C GLU A 38 5.60 -15.33 -0.65
N PRO A 39 6.59 -15.60 -1.52
CA PRO A 39 8.02 -15.33 -1.39
C PRO A 39 8.36 -13.84 -1.50
N LEU A 40 9.51 -13.44 -0.95
CA LEU A 40 9.95 -12.04 -0.89
C LEU A 40 10.94 -11.69 -2.03
N HIS A 41 11.30 -10.42 -2.16
CA HIS A 41 11.96 -9.77 -3.29
C HIS A 41 11.06 -9.66 -4.54
N TRP A 42 11.49 -8.79 -5.49
CA TRP A 42 10.83 -8.67 -6.79
C TRP A 42 10.78 -10.00 -7.56
N ARG A 43 11.79 -10.83 -7.40
CA ARG A 43 11.93 -12.11 -8.10
C ARG A 43 11.33 -13.28 -7.33
N GLY A 44 10.83 -13.05 -6.11
CA GLY A 44 10.32 -14.13 -5.27
C GLY A 44 11.38 -15.17 -4.87
N ASP A 45 12.66 -14.78 -4.84
CA ASP A 45 13.79 -15.67 -4.62
C ASP A 45 14.16 -15.83 -3.13
N ARG A 46 13.29 -15.37 -2.22
CA ARG A 46 13.45 -15.51 -0.77
C ARG A 46 12.16 -16.09 -0.18
N ALA A 47 12.27 -17.28 0.39
CA ALA A 47 11.11 -18.00 0.94
C ALA A 47 10.43 -17.26 2.10
N GLY A 48 11.19 -16.47 2.85
CA GLY A 48 10.68 -15.68 3.97
C GLY A 48 11.70 -14.68 4.47
N ILE A 49 11.35 -13.94 5.51
CA ILE A 49 12.21 -12.92 6.12
C ILE A 49 13.51 -13.53 6.68
N GLU A 50 13.47 -14.77 7.11
CA GLU A 50 14.60 -15.53 7.62
C GLU A 50 15.73 -15.71 6.60
N SER A 51 15.37 -15.74 5.31
CA SER A 51 16.34 -15.84 4.20
C SER A 51 17.25 -14.62 4.08
N PHE A 52 16.96 -13.53 4.79
CA PHE A 52 17.80 -12.33 4.84
C PHE A 52 18.80 -12.33 5.99
N ASN A 53 18.85 -13.38 6.83
CA ASN A 53 19.73 -13.40 8.00
C ASN A 53 21.21 -13.18 7.65
N GLY A 54 21.65 -13.72 6.52
CA GLY A 54 23.03 -13.48 6.03
C GLY A 54 23.34 -12.00 5.71
N ALA A 55 22.33 -11.21 5.38
CA ALA A 55 22.51 -9.80 5.04
C ALA A 55 22.92 -8.95 6.27
N PHE A 56 22.57 -9.37 7.48
CA PHE A 56 23.02 -8.68 8.70
C PHE A 56 24.56 -8.64 8.81
N VAL A 57 25.23 -9.66 8.30
CA VAL A 57 26.69 -9.69 8.24
C VAL A 57 27.20 -9.06 6.93
N SER A 58 26.73 -9.56 5.79
CA SER A 58 27.33 -9.24 4.50
C SER A 58 27.02 -7.83 3.97
N LEU A 59 25.88 -7.24 4.38
CA LEU A 59 25.46 -5.91 3.91
C LEU A 59 25.45 -4.87 5.04
N LEU A 60 25.09 -5.26 6.24
CA LEU A 60 24.95 -4.34 7.37
C LEU A 60 26.19 -4.30 8.28
N GLY A 61 27.19 -5.15 8.02
CA GLY A 61 28.45 -5.16 8.78
C GLY A 61 28.33 -5.72 10.21
N GLY A 62 27.28 -6.45 10.49
CA GLY A 62 27.10 -7.11 11.79
C GLY A 62 28.19 -8.16 12.06
N PRO A 63 28.56 -8.39 13.33
CA PRO A 63 29.63 -9.33 13.66
C PRO A 63 29.22 -10.80 13.50
N ARG A 64 27.92 -11.09 13.42
CA ARG A 64 27.36 -12.42 13.24
C ARG A 64 25.96 -12.37 12.65
N GLN A 65 25.45 -13.49 12.19
CA GLN A 65 24.03 -13.65 11.89
C GLN A 65 23.20 -13.59 13.18
N LEU A 66 21.95 -13.22 13.06
CA LEU A 66 20.99 -13.23 14.14
C LEU A 66 20.68 -14.68 14.55
N THR A 67 20.45 -14.90 15.83
CA THR A 67 19.90 -16.16 16.34
C THR A 67 18.46 -16.35 15.89
N VAL A 68 17.90 -17.53 16.07
CA VAL A 68 16.50 -17.84 15.73
C VAL A 68 15.54 -16.90 16.48
N ASN A 69 15.80 -16.62 17.76
CA ASN A 69 14.95 -15.74 18.56
C ASN A 69 15.04 -14.28 18.09
N GLU A 70 16.24 -13.78 17.83
CA GLU A 70 16.43 -12.42 17.28
C GLU A 70 15.78 -12.26 15.91
N MET A 71 15.81 -13.29 15.05
CA MET A 71 15.08 -13.29 13.77
C MET A 71 13.56 -13.31 13.96
N ALA A 72 13.05 -14.01 14.98
CA ALA A 72 11.63 -14.00 15.32
C ALA A 72 11.18 -12.62 15.82
N ASP A 73 12.00 -11.96 16.64
CA ASP A 73 11.74 -10.59 17.10
C ASP A 73 11.76 -9.60 15.92
N PHE A 74 12.75 -9.74 15.03
CA PHE A 74 12.82 -8.92 13.81
C PHE A 74 11.59 -9.13 12.90
N LYS A 75 11.15 -10.39 12.72
CA LYS A 75 9.92 -10.71 11.98
C LYS A 75 8.70 -10.06 12.62
N SER A 76 8.57 -10.14 13.94
CA SER A 76 7.48 -9.53 14.70
C SER A 76 7.48 -8.00 14.53
N PHE A 77 8.65 -7.39 14.58
CA PHE A 77 8.81 -5.96 14.29
C PHE A 77 8.35 -5.62 12.86
N VAL A 78 8.82 -6.33 11.84
CA VAL A 78 8.42 -6.10 10.44
C VAL A 78 6.90 -6.28 10.26
N GLN A 79 6.31 -7.27 10.93
CA GLN A 79 4.86 -7.51 10.90
C GLN A 79 4.06 -6.37 11.54
N SER A 80 4.64 -5.67 12.51
CA SER A 80 4.01 -4.53 13.18
C SER A 80 3.96 -3.26 12.33
N LEU A 81 4.76 -3.17 11.25
CA LEU A 81 4.83 -2.01 10.38
C LEU A 81 3.51 -1.85 9.60
N LYS A 82 2.83 -0.74 9.84
CA LYS A 82 1.57 -0.42 9.16
C LYS A 82 1.81 0.52 7.98
N TYR A 83 0.94 0.45 6.98
CA TYR A 83 0.88 1.47 5.95
C TYR A 83 0.38 2.78 6.57
N PRO A 84 0.86 3.94 6.07
CA PRO A 84 0.23 5.21 6.41
C PRO A 84 -1.19 5.27 5.84
N PRO A 85 -2.04 6.19 6.36
CA PRO A 85 -3.34 6.45 5.76
C PRO A 85 -3.20 6.79 4.28
N ASN A 86 -4.11 6.29 3.46
CA ASN A 86 -4.12 6.64 2.05
C ASN A 86 -4.75 8.04 1.86
N PRO A 87 -4.00 9.04 1.36
CA PRO A 87 -4.48 10.40 1.22
C PRO A 87 -5.54 10.58 0.12
N ASN A 88 -5.73 9.56 -0.73
CA ASN A 88 -6.74 9.57 -1.79
C ASN A 88 -8.09 9.01 -1.32
N GLU A 89 -8.15 8.43 -0.14
CA GLU A 89 -9.39 7.95 0.46
C GLU A 89 -10.17 9.08 1.13
N THR A 90 -11.50 8.92 1.16
CA THR A 90 -12.37 9.83 1.90
C THR A 90 -12.10 9.70 3.39
N GLN A 91 -11.85 10.83 4.06
CA GLN A 91 -11.44 10.88 5.48
C GLN A 91 -12.48 10.30 6.44
N SER A 92 -13.76 10.29 6.06
CA SER A 92 -14.86 9.69 6.82
C SER A 92 -15.06 8.20 6.56
N ARG A 93 -14.29 7.62 5.65
CA ARG A 93 -14.46 6.25 5.22
C ARG A 93 -13.98 5.27 6.31
N PRO A 94 -14.73 4.22 6.62
CA PRO A 94 -14.24 3.13 7.44
C PRO A 94 -13.11 2.38 6.72
N PRO A 95 -12.19 1.75 7.45
CA PRO A 95 -11.17 0.91 6.84
C PRO A 95 -11.83 -0.26 6.08
N ASN A 96 -11.15 -0.73 5.06
CA ASN A 96 -11.53 -1.93 4.30
C ASN A 96 -12.79 -1.81 3.41
N GLU A 97 -13.14 -0.63 2.92
CA GLU A 97 -14.14 -0.47 1.86
C GLU A 97 -13.49 -0.36 0.49
N PHE A 98 -14.05 -1.07 -0.51
CA PHE A 98 -13.66 -0.95 -1.91
C PHE A 98 -14.45 0.15 -2.61
N ASN A 99 -13.75 1.00 -3.37
CA ASN A 99 -14.36 1.96 -4.28
C ASN A 99 -14.58 1.37 -5.68
N GLY A 100 -15.43 2.01 -6.47
CA GLY A 100 -15.69 1.64 -7.87
C GLY A 100 -14.43 1.55 -8.74
N GLY A 101 -14.54 0.96 -9.91
CA GLY A 101 -13.41 0.60 -10.80
C GLY A 101 -13.08 -0.89 -10.74
N PHE A 102 -13.53 -1.59 -9.72
CA PHE A 102 -13.33 -3.03 -9.56
C PHE A 102 -13.91 -3.86 -10.72
N GLY A 103 -14.98 -3.40 -11.33
CA GLY A 103 -15.56 -4.06 -12.51
C GLY A 103 -14.57 -4.25 -13.64
N PHE A 104 -13.85 -3.20 -14.03
CA PHE A 104 -12.84 -3.28 -15.08
C PHE A 104 -11.66 -4.17 -14.69
N PHE A 105 -11.25 -4.10 -13.44
CA PHE A 105 -10.16 -4.91 -12.91
C PHE A 105 -10.45 -6.41 -12.91
N SER A 106 -11.71 -6.80 -12.70
CA SER A 106 -12.14 -8.19 -12.53
C SER A 106 -12.81 -8.80 -13.76
N ILE A 107 -13.44 -7.98 -14.58
CA ILE A 107 -14.29 -8.46 -15.70
C ILE A 107 -13.58 -8.31 -17.03
N GLU A 108 -12.92 -7.18 -17.26
CA GLU A 108 -12.32 -6.90 -18.55
C GLU A 108 -11.04 -7.70 -18.76
N LYS A 109 -10.96 -8.31 -19.91
CA LYS A 109 -9.93 -9.26 -20.25
C LYS A 109 -8.82 -8.59 -21.05
N LEU A 110 -7.61 -8.99 -20.74
CA LEU A 110 -6.36 -8.60 -21.40
C LEU A 110 -5.89 -9.73 -22.32
N ASP A 111 -4.88 -9.48 -23.14
CA ASP A 111 -4.17 -10.47 -23.95
C ASP A 111 -5.10 -11.38 -24.76
N GLY A 112 -5.93 -10.78 -25.61
CA GLY A 112 -6.85 -11.52 -26.46
C GLY A 112 -8.06 -12.10 -25.71
N GLY A 113 -8.36 -11.59 -24.53
CA GLY A 113 -9.54 -11.97 -23.76
C GLY A 113 -9.35 -13.20 -22.88
N THR A 114 -8.11 -13.52 -22.51
CA THR A 114 -7.79 -14.74 -21.73
C THR A 114 -7.67 -14.52 -20.24
N ILE A 115 -7.10 -13.38 -19.80
CA ILE A 115 -6.85 -13.09 -18.39
C ILE A 115 -7.37 -11.71 -18.00
N ASN A 116 -7.62 -11.50 -16.71
CA ASN A 116 -7.88 -10.19 -16.12
C ASN A 116 -6.95 -9.92 -14.93
N CYS A 117 -6.90 -8.68 -14.47
CA CYS A 117 -5.97 -8.27 -13.42
C CYS A 117 -6.21 -9.01 -12.10
N SER A 118 -7.48 -9.28 -11.75
CA SER A 118 -7.85 -9.91 -10.48
C SER A 118 -7.48 -11.40 -10.39
N GLN A 119 -7.11 -12.04 -11.48
CA GLN A 119 -6.64 -13.43 -11.45
C GLN A 119 -5.27 -13.59 -10.77
N CYS A 120 -4.45 -12.53 -10.81
CA CYS A 120 -3.15 -12.48 -10.15
C CYS A 120 -3.18 -11.49 -8.98
N HIS A 121 -3.79 -10.33 -9.18
CA HIS A 121 -3.94 -9.30 -8.16
C HIS A 121 -5.25 -9.48 -7.40
N LEU A 122 -5.25 -10.40 -6.43
CA LEU A 122 -6.42 -10.69 -5.60
C LEU A 122 -6.74 -9.50 -4.69
N VAL A 123 -7.81 -8.77 -4.99
CA VAL A 123 -8.24 -7.58 -4.23
C VAL A 123 -9.56 -7.77 -3.49
N THR A 124 -10.18 -8.96 -3.61
CA THR A 124 -11.40 -9.32 -2.88
C THR A 124 -11.11 -9.72 -1.43
N ASN A 125 -12.06 -9.50 -0.53
CA ASN A 125 -11.95 -9.88 0.88
C ASN A 125 -10.72 -9.29 1.60
N PHE A 126 -10.42 -8.00 1.34
CA PHE A 126 -9.31 -7.26 1.96
C PHE A 126 -7.92 -7.81 1.66
N GLN A 127 -7.78 -8.57 0.59
CA GLN A 127 -6.49 -9.04 0.14
C GLN A 127 -5.64 -7.87 -0.36
N VAL A 128 -4.33 -8.03 -0.22
CA VAL A 128 -3.35 -6.97 -0.53
C VAL A 128 -3.09 -6.78 -2.04
N GLY A 129 -3.85 -7.44 -2.91
CA GLY A 129 -3.71 -7.35 -4.36
C GLY A 129 -2.59 -8.21 -4.92
N THR A 130 -2.40 -9.42 -4.39
CA THR A 130 -1.44 -10.40 -4.91
C THR A 130 -1.92 -11.83 -4.61
N ASP A 131 -1.62 -12.75 -5.51
CA ASP A 131 -1.76 -14.19 -5.30
C ASP A 131 -0.45 -14.85 -4.83
N ASN A 132 0.60 -14.02 -4.63
CA ASN A 132 1.95 -14.41 -4.22
C ASN A 132 2.70 -15.32 -5.23
N LYS A 133 2.18 -15.51 -6.43
CA LYS A 133 2.85 -16.30 -7.46
C LYS A 133 3.92 -15.51 -8.19
N ILE A 134 4.78 -16.27 -8.87
CA ILE A 134 5.81 -15.72 -9.75
C ILE A 134 5.28 -15.79 -11.18
N THR A 135 5.24 -14.65 -11.85
CA THR A 135 4.87 -14.56 -13.26
C THR A 135 6.12 -14.76 -14.11
N PRO A 136 6.09 -15.66 -15.10
CA PRO A 136 7.25 -15.94 -15.94
C PRO A 136 7.62 -14.75 -16.82
N SER A 137 8.91 -14.65 -17.16
CA SER A 137 9.47 -13.60 -18.00
C SER A 137 8.76 -13.48 -19.35
N LEU A 138 8.43 -14.60 -19.98
CA LEU A 138 7.73 -14.62 -21.27
C LEU A 138 6.33 -13.98 -21.18
N ALA A 139 5.58 -14.25 -20.12
CA ALA A 139 4.24 -13.67 -19.94
C ALA A 139 4.28 -12.17 -19.65
N LEU A 140 5.36 -11.68 -19.03
CA LEU A 140 5.56 -10.27 -18.74
C LEU A 140 6.25 -9.51 -19.89
N GLN A 141 6.81 -10.21 -20.88
CA GLN A 141 7.72 -9.63 -21.88
C GLN A 141 8.93 -8.93 -21.25
N GLU A 142 9.39 -9.46 -20.11
CA GLU A 142 10.48 -8.95 -19.30
C GLU A 142 11.68 -9.94 -19.34
N PRO A 143 12.92 -9.48 -19.09
CA PRO A 143 14.08 -10.37 -19.13
C PRO A 143 14.13 -11.37 -17.97
N GLN A 144 13.25 -11.26 -16.99
CA GLN A 144 13.22 -12.14 -15.82
C GLN A 144 11.82 -12.31 -15.25
N SER A 145 11.61 -13.41 -14.54
CA SER A 145 10.38 -13.65 -13.80
C SER A 145 10.26 -12.71 -12.62
N VAL A 146 9.05 -12.23 -12.35
CA VAL A 146 8.75 -11.30 -11.27
C VAL A 146 7.56 -11.83 -10.46
N LYS A 147 7.68 -11.75 -9.14
CA LYS A 147 6.55 -12.03 -8.26
C LYS A 147 5.45 -11.00 -8.47
N VAL A 148 4.20 -11.43 -8.46
CA VAL A 148 3.03 -10.54 -8.46
C VAL A 148 3.08 -9.63 -7.22
N PRO A 149 3.32 -8.33 -7.39
CA PRO A 149 3.45 -7.43 -6.25
C PRO A 149 2.09 -7.10 -5.64
N GLN A 150 2.07 -6.83 -4.33
CA GLN A 150 0.88 -6.28 -3.70
C GLN A 150 0.60 -4.86 -4.20
N LEU A 151 -0.68 -4.46 -4.17
CA LEU A 151 -1.15 -3.18 -4.72
C LEU A 151 -1.40 -2.11 -3.65
N ARG A 152 -1.24 -2.42 -2.37
CA ARG A 152 -1.40 -1.42 -1.30
C ARG A 152 -0.32 -0.35 -1.38
N GLY A 153 -0.71 0.90 -1.17
CA GLY A 153 0.21 2.02 -1.08
C GLY A 153 0.85 2.45 -2.41
N LEU A 154 0.24 2.12 -3.56
CA LEU A 154 0.73 2.50 -4.88
C LEU A 154 0.92 4.02 -5.02
N TYR A 155 0.09 4.83 -4.37
CA TYR A 155 0.22 6.28 -4.36
C TYR A 155 1.62 6.76 -3.88
N GLN A 156 2.30 5.99 -3.04
CA GLN A 156 3.65 6.32 -2.57
C GLN A 156 4.72 6.20 -3.68
N LYS A 157 4.45 5.40 -4.71
CA LYS A 157 5.36 5.21 -5.83
C LYS A 157 5.31 6.34 -6.85
N LEU A 158 4.21 7.08 -6.89
CA LEU A 158 3.99 8.17 -7.84
C LEU A 158 4.56 9.51 -7.36
N GLY A 159 4.94 9.62 -6.10
CA GLY A 159 5.43 10.87 -5.53
C GLY A 159 4.37 11.97 -5.55
N LEU A 160 4.74 13.15 -6.05
CA LEU A 160 3.84 14.31 -6.12
C LEU A 160 2.88 14.28 -7.32
N HIS A 161 3.26 13.58 -8.38
CA HIS A 161 2.44 13.48 -9.59
C HIS A 161 1.54 12.25 -9.53
N ARG A 162 0.23 12.47 -9.63
CA ARG A 162 -0.80 11.44 -9.48
C ARG A 162 -1.65 11.26 -10.73
N THR A 163 -1.31 11.95 -11.81
CA THR A 163 -2.07 11.94 -13.06
C THR A 163 -1.21 11.54 -14.24
N ALA A 164 -1.85 10.99 -15.27
CA ALA A 164 -1.20 10.60 -16.52
C ALA A 164 -0.56 11.76 -17.29
N THR A 165 -0.90 12.99 -16.93
CA THR A 165 -0.34 14.21 -17.58
C THR A 165 0.93 14.71 -16.89
N SER A 166 1.44 14.00 -15.91
CA SER A 166 2.70 14.36 -15.26
C SER A 166 3.86 14.31 -16.26
N PRO A 167 4.67 15.39 -16.36
CA PRO A 167 5.76 15.44 -17.31
C PRO A 167 7.03 14.70 -16.87
N GLN A 168 7.06 14.21 -15.63
CA GLN A 168 8.26 13.58 -15.07
C GLN A 168 7.94 12.65 -13.89
N ILE A 169 8.79 11.68 -13.67
CA ILE A 169 8.77 10.80 -12.50
C ILE A 169 9.22 11.58 -11.27
N THR A 170 8.40 11.58 -10.22
CA THR A 170 8.71 12.26 -8.94
C THR A 170 8.73 11.31 -7.75
N GLY A 171 8.33 10.07 -7.94
CA GLY A 171 8.41 8.98 -6.97
C GLY A 171 9.38 7.90 -7.43
N PHE A 172 9.22 6.70 -6.90
CA PHE A 172 10.02 5.55 -7.28
C PHE A 172 9.64 4.96 -8.64
N GLY A 173 8.46 5.29 -9.15
CA GLY A 173 7.90 4.67 -10.35
C GLY A 173 7.32 3.27 -10.10
N LEU A 174 6.77 2.71 -11.16
CA LEU A 174 6.13 1.39 -11.16
C LEU A 174 7.03 0.37 -11.85
N THR A 175 6.72 -0.91 -11.72
CA THR A 175 7.54 -2.06 -12.05
C THR A 175 8.73 -2.25 -11.09
N HIS A 176 9.52 -3.29 -11.32
CA HIS A 176 10.68 -3.62 -10.48
C HIS A 176 11.83 -2.61 -10.61
N ASP A 177 11.88 -1.88 -11.72
CA ASP A 177 12.95 -0.93 -12.07
C ASP A 177 12.50 0.55 -12.07
N GLY A 178 11.21 0.82 -11.87
CA GLY A 178 10.67 2.17 -11.86
C GLY A 178 10.41 2.77 -13.24
N THR A 179 10.29 1.95 -14.28
CA THR A 179 10.16 2.40 -15.67
C THR A 179 8.94 3.28 -15.93
N PHE A 180 7.82 3.02 -15.27
CA PHE A 180 6.59 3.78 -15.50
C PHE A 180 6.34 4.81 -14.39
N ASP A 181 5.95 5.99 -14.80
CA ASP A 181 5.69 7.15 -13.94
C ASP A 181 4.29 7.15 -13.33
N THR A 182 3.29 6.61 -14.05
CA THR A 182 1.89 6.55 -13.64
C THR A 182 1.28 5.17 -13.87
N LEU A 183 0.22 4.85 -13.17
CA LEU A 183 -0.55 3.61 -13.40
C LEU A 183 -1.19 3.61 -14.78
N PHE A 184 -1.65 4.77 -15.25
CA PHE A 184 -2.19 4.91 -16.60
C PHE A 184 -1.16 4.53 -17.66
N ASN A 185 0.07 5.05 -17.58
CA ASN A 185 1.14 4.72 -18.52
C ASN A 185 1.61 3.27 -18.38
N PHE A 186 1.65 2.74 -17.15
CA PHE A 186 1.90 1.32 -16.92
C PHE A 186 0.88 0.43 -17.65
N MET A 187 -0.41 0.77 -17.57
CA MET A 187 -1.48 0.02 -18.26
C MET A 187 -1.54 0.26 -19.78
N LYS A 188 -0.65 1.08 -20.34
CA LYS A 188 -0.42 1.18 -21.78
C LYS A 188 0.69 0.26 -22.29
N ALA A 189 1.39 -0.44 -21.40
CA ALA A 189 2.41 -1.40 -21.78
C ALA A 189 1.81 -2.52 -22.68
N PRO A 190 2.59 -3.09 -23.59
CA PRO A 190 2.08 -4.05 -24.59
C PRO A 190 1.37 -5.27 -24.03
N GLN A 191 1.69 -5.66 -22.78
CA GLN A 191 1.04 -6.77 -22.07
C GLN A 191 -0.42 -6.45 -21.69
N PHE A 192 -0.85 -5.18 -21.69
CA PHE A 192 -2.20 -4.76 -21.28
C PHE A 192 -3.04 -4.29 -22.47
N LEU A 193 -3.28 -5.19 -23.41
CA LEU A 193 -4.08 -4.90 -24.60
C LEU A 193 -5.58 -5.07 -24.31
N PHE A 194 -6.28 -3.95 -24.17
CA PHE A 194 -7.74 -3.94 -24.13
C PHE A 194 -8.30 -4.08 -25.56
N GLN A 195 -9.23 -5.01 -25.76
CA GLN A 195 -9.82 -5.29 -27.07
C GLN A 195 -11.03 -4.38 -27.35
N VAL A 196 -10.83 -3.09 -27.19
CA VAL A 196 -11.83 -2.05 -27.46
C VAL A 196 -11.14 -0.88 -28.18
N ASP A 197 -11.90 0.09 -28.63
CA ASP A 197 -11.33 1.29 -29.24
C ASP A 197 -10.44 2.06 -28.22
N PRO A 198 -9.46 2.84 -28.70
CA PRO A 198 -8.48 3.51 -27.84
C PRO A 198 -9.09 4.45 -26.80
N ALA A 199 -10.18 5.16 -27.12
CA ALA A 199 -10.81 6.10 -26.20
C ALA A 199 -11.51 5.36 -25.04
N THR A 200 -12.20 4.28 -25.34
CA THR A 200 -12.79 3.38 -24.34
C THR A 200 -11.71 2.75 -23.46
N ALA A 201 -10.62 2.25 -24.07
CA ALA A 201 -9.50 1.69 -23.33
C ALA A 201 -8.86 2.69 -22.36
N ASP A 202 -8.69 3.95 -22.79
CA ASP A 202 -8.13 5.01 -21.96
C ASP A 202 -9.08 5.40 -20.82
N SER A 203 -10.38 5.40 -21.05
CA SER A 203 -11.39 5.59 -19.99
C SER A 203 -11.31 4.49 -18.93
N TRP A 204 -11.13 3.24 -19.33
CA TRP A 204 -10.97 2.12 -18.40
C TRP A 204 -9.66 2.20 -17.61
N ARG A 205 -8.56 2.59 -18.25
CA ARG A 205 -7.27 2.82 -17.57
C ARG A 205 -7.37 3.90 -16.50
N GLN A 206 -8.09 5.01 -16.80
CA GLN A 206 -8.32 6.07 -15.83
C GLN A 206 -9.14 5.58 -14.62
N ALA A 207 -10.21 4.83 -14.87
CA ALA A 207 -11.05 4.27 -13.80
C ALA A 207 -10.26 3.29 -12.90
N MET A 208 -9.41 2.47 -13.50
CA MET A 208 -8.54 1.55 -12.75
C MET A 208 -7.44 2.30 -12.00
N GLU A 209 -6.83 3.32 -12.58
CA GLU A 209 -5.85 4.18 -11.90
C GLU A 209 -6.46 4.81 -10.65
N ASP A 210 -7.66 5.40 -10.76
CA ASP A 210 -8.37 6.01 -9.65
C ASP A 210 -8.67 4.99 -8.55
N MET A 211 -9.15 3.80 -8.89
CA MET A 211 -9.39 2.71 -7.95
C MET A 211 -8.09 2.27 -7.25
N LEU A 212 -7.02 2.03 -8.00
CA LEU A 212 -5.77 1.52 -7.47
C LEU A 212 -5.07 2.54 -6.55
N LEU A 213 -5.18 3.83 -6.87
CA LEU A 213 -4.66 4.92 -6.03
C LEU A 213 -5.43 5.06 -4.71
N ARG A 214 -6.68 4.62 -4.66
CA ARG A 214 -7.53 4.63 -3.47
C ARG A 214 -7.60 3.27 -2.77
N LEU A 215 -6.78 2.31 -3.17
CA LEU A 215 -6.80 1.00 -2.54
C LEU A 215 -6.50 1.12 -1.04
N ASP A 216 -7.37 0.53 -0.25
CA ASP A 216 -7.28 0.58 1.21
C ASP A 216 -5.95 0.02 1.72
N THR A 217 -5.32 0.76 2.62
CA THR A 217 -4.07 0.38 3.26
C THR A 217 -4.27 -0.36 4.59
N GLY A 218 -5.50 -0.50 5.05
CA GLY A 218 -5.84 -1.04 6.37
C GLY A 218 -5.60 -0.05 7.52
N THR A 219 -5.24 1.20 7.19
CA THR A 219 -5.08 2.27 8.18
C THR A 219 -6.14 3.33 7.92
N PRO A 220 -7.01 3.62 8.91
CA PRO A 220 -8.10 4.56 8.74
C PRO A 220 -7.63 5.93 8.22
N PRO A 221 -8.32 6.52 7.22
CA PRO A 221 -7.89 7.77 6.59
C PRO A 221 -7.84 8.97 7.53
N ALA A 222 -8.53 8.91 8.67
CA ALA A 222 -8.52 9.97 9.68
C ALA A 222 -7.24 10.01 10.51
N ILE A 223 -6.45 8.95 10.53
CA ILE A 223 -5.20 8.90 11.33
C ILE A 223 -4.21 9.96 10.83
N GLY A 224 -3.70 10.76 11.77
CA GLY A 224 -2.78 11.85 11.49
C GLY A 224 -3.44 13.16 11.05
N LEU A 225 -4.77 13.20 10.94
CA LEU A 225 -5.48 14.48 10.73
C LEU A 225 -5.43 15.32 11.97
N MET A 226 -5.23 16.62 11.77
CA MET A 226 -5.17 17.61 12.83
C MET A 226 -6.04 18.83 12.50
N VAL A 227 -6.48 19.51 13.55
CA VAL A 227 -7.09 20.83 13.47
C VAL A 227 -6.62 21.68 14.66
N THR A 228 -6.16 22.87 14.38
CA THR A 228 -5.85 23.84 15.44
C THR A 228 -7.04 24.76 15.62
N VAL A 229 -7.46 24.90 16.87
CA VAL A 229 -8.60 25.74 17.26
C VAL A 229 -8.12 26.88 18.13
N ASP A 230 -8.53 28.10 17.82
CA ASP A 230 -8.24 29.31 18.59
C ASP A 230 -9.46 30.24 18.65
N ALA A 231 -9.32 31.37 19.33
CA ALA A 231 -10.40 32.32 19.50
C ALA A 231 -10.94 32.92 18.19
N THR A 232 -10.15 32.89 17.11
CA THR A 232 -10.50 33.50 15.83
C THR A 232 -11.23 32.52 14.91
N ASN A 233 -10.99 31.23 15.04
CA ASN A 233 -11.50 30.21 14.12
C ASN A 233 -12.50 29.22 14.74
N ARG A 234 -12.69 29.24 16.06
CA ARG A 234 -13.56 28.28 16.79
C ARG A 234 -15.01 28.19 16.28
N SER A 235 -15.51 29.24 15.63
CA SER A 235 -16.86 29.26 15.03
C SER A 235 -16.85 29.01 13.52
N SER A 236 -15.71 28.71 12.93
CA SER A 236 -15.58 28.42 11.50
C SER A 236 -16.25 27.08 11.18
N GLY A 237 -17.14 27.07 10.18
CA GLY A 237 -17.79 25.83 9.71
C GLY A 237 -16.80 24.75 9.27
N THR A 238 -15.67 25.14 8.68
CA THR A 238 -14.59 24.21 8.28
C THR A 238 -13.94 23.55 9.50
N VAL A 239 -13.65 24.34 10.55
CA VAL A 239 -13.06 23.84 11.81
C VAL A 239 -14.03 22.90 12.51
N LEU A 240 -15.31 23.30 12.65
CA LEU A 240 -16.34 22.48 13.28
C LEU A 240 -16.58 21.17 12.51
N SER A 241 -16.60 21.24 11.19
CA SER A 241 -16.72 20.01 10.37
C SER A 241 -15.55 19.06 10.57
N ARG A 242 -14.31 19.58 10.71
CA ARG A 242 -13.13 18.78 10.99
C ARG A 242 -13.17 18.15 12.39
N ILE A 243 -13.60 18.90 13.41
CA ILE A 243 -13.77 18.39 14.76
C ILE A 243 -14.79 17.27 14.77
N ASN A 244 -15.97 17.49 14.17
CA ASN A 244 -17.03 16.49 14.10
C ASN A 244 -16.57 15.21 13.39
N LEU A 245 -15.81 15.34 12.30
CA LEU A 245 -15.20 14.19 11.63
C LEU A 245 -14.29 13.40 12.57
N LEU A 246 -13.35 14.06 13.23
CA LEU A 246 -12.40 13.40 14.15
C LEU A 246 -13.12 12.71 15.31
N MET A 247 -14.12 13.35 15.90
CA MET A 247 -14.93 12.76 16.95
C MET A 247 -15.71 11.54 16.46
N SER A 248 -16.35 11.63 15.30
CA SER A 248 -17.07 10.51 14.70
C SER A 248 -16.15 9.32 14.42
N GLN A 249 -14.94 9.55 13.93
CA GLN A 249 -13.97 8.48 13.67
C GLN A 249 -13.48 7.83 14.97
N ALA A 250 -13.27 8.63 16.02
CA ALA A 250 -12.92 8.10 17.34
C ALA A 250 -14.08 7.31 17.99
N GLN A 251 -15.31 7.77 17.85
CA GLN A 251 -16.51 7.03 18.33
C GLN A 251 -16.67 5.68 17.65
N GLN A 252 -16.26 5.56 16.40
CA GLN A 252 -16.25 4.32 15.63
C GLN A 252 -15.02 3.44 15.90
N ASN A 253 -14.15 3.83 16.81
CA ASN A 253 -12.87 3.17 17.13
C ASN A 253 -11.90 3.06 15.93
N ASN A 254 -11.99 3.98 14.98
CA ASN A 254 -11.08 4.05 13.84
C ASN A 254 -9.75 4.74 14.18
N CYS A 255 -9.72 5.55 15.25
CA CYS A 255 -8.52 6.22 15.75
C CYS A 255 -8.74 6.70 17.20
N ASP A 256 -7.66 7.00 17.88
CA ASP A 256 -7.71 7.77 19.11
C ASP A 256 -7.72 9.27 18.78
N LEU A 257 -8.57 10.04 19.44
CA LEU A 257 -8.58 11.49 19.33
C LEU A 257 -7.99 12.11 20.59
N VAL A 258 -6.85 12.80 20.41
CA VAL A 258 -6.16 13.50 21.50
C VAL A 258 -6.22 15.00 21.24
N VAL A 259 -6.55 15.77 22.29
CA VAL A 259 -6.56 17.22 22.26
C VAL A 259 -5.42 17.73 23.14
N HIS A 260 -4.63 18.64 22.60
CA HIS A 260 -3.59 19.37 23.36
C HIS A 260 -3.95 20.85 23.38
N GLY A 261 -3.85 21.49 24.55
CA GLY A 261 -4.18 22.90 24.66
C GLY A 261 -3.83 23.49 26.01
N LEU A 262 -4.31 24.74 26.23
CA LEU A 262 -4.22 25.42 27.50
C LEU A 262 -5.57 25.35 28.21
N TYR A 263 -5.60 24.80 29.40
CA TYR A 263 -6.76 24.81 30.29
C TYR A 263 -6.40 25.57 31.57
N GLY A 264 -7.12 26.66 31.83
CA GLY A 264 -6.77 27.55 32.92
C GLY A 264 -5.35 28.11 32.87
N GLY A 265 -4.78 28.28 31.66
CA GLY A 265 -3.40 28.76 31.45
C GLY A 265 -2.32 27.67 31.59
N THR A 266 -2.69 26.42 31.91
CA THR A 266 -1.77 25.30 32.05
C THR A 266 -1.86 24.39 30.83
N PRO A 267 -0.73 23.94 30.23
CA PRO A 267 -0.76 22.92 29.16
C PRO A 267 -1.40 21.60 29.65
N ARG A 268 -2.33 21.09 28.88
CA ARG A 268 -3.07 19.87 29.17
C ARG A 268 -3.27 19.04 27.92
N SER A 269 -3.43 17.75 28.12
CA SER A 269 -3.85 16.81 27.11
C SER A 269 -5.12 16.09 27.52
N PHE A 270 -5.96 15.79 26.57
CA PHE A 270 -7.23 15.10 26.80
C PHE A 270 -7.39 13.99 25.76
N LEU A 271 -7.80 12.81 26.22
CA LEU A 271 -8.19 11.69 25.35
C LEU A 271 -9.71 11.65 25.24
N PHE A 272 -10.24 11.63 24.03
CA PHE A 272 -11.67 11.47 23.81
C PHE A 272 -12.11 10.03 24.02
N SER A 273 -13.04 9.81 24.94
CA SER A 273 -13.58 8.48 25.31
C SER A 273 -14.80 8.05 24.51
N GLY A 274 -15.16 8.79 23.45
CA GLY A 274 -16.40 8.61 22.68
C GLY A 274 -17.54 9.52 23.12
N THR A 275 -17.51 10.01 24.36
CA THR A 275 -18.53 10.93 24.93
C THR A 275 -17.95 12.12 25.66
N THR A 276 -16.79 11.95 26.30
CA THR A 276 -16.13 12.98 27.12
C THR A 276 -14.65 12.99 26.84
N PHE A 277 -13.99 14.08 27.24
CA PHE A 277 -12.54 14.23 27.16
C PHE A 277 -11.93 13.94 28.53
N LEU A 278 -11.16 12.87 28.62
CA LEU A 278 -10.46 12.45 29.84
C LEU A 278 -9.14 13.21 29.95
N PRO A 279 -8.89 13.93 31.04
CA PRO A 279 -7.67 14.70 31.21
C PRO A 279 -6.45 13.79 31.50
N ASP A 280 -5.26 14.32 31.24
CA ASP A 280 -3.98 13.70 31.58
C ASP A 280 -3.64 13.79 33.08
N SER A 281 -4.52 14.40 33.88
CA SER A 281 -4.43 14.52 35.33
C SER A 281 -5.61 13.91 36.04
N LEU A 282 -5.35 13.05 37.01
CA LEU A 282 -6.40 12.47 37.87
C LEU A 282 -7.05 13.47 38.81
N LEU A 283 -6.50 14.68 38.94
CA LEU A 283 -7.04 15.72 39.79
C LEU A 283 -8.10 16.61 39.12
N GLU A 284 -8.33 16.41 37.83
CA GLU A 284 -9.27 17.20 37.06
C GLU A 284 -10.47 16.35 36.61
N PRO A 285 -11.70 16.89 36.59
CA PRO A 285 -12.85 16.16 36.08
C PRO A 285 -12.78 16.03 34.56
N PRO A 286 -13.44 15.01 33.96
CA PRO A 286 -13.64 14.93 32.54
C PRO A 286 -14.33 16.18 32.00
N ALA A 287 -13.90 16.65 30.82
CA ALA A 287 -14.50 17.78 30.13
C ALA A 287 -15.53 17.31 29.10
N SER A 288 -16.63 18.06 28.95
CA SER A 288 -17.56 17.94 27.83
C SER A 288 -17.23 19.02 26.79
N LEU A 289 -17.63 18.79 25.55
CA LEU A 289 -17.64 19.83 24.51
C LEU A 289 -18.73 20.85 24.76
#